data_3957948ef84a1a7595fa0a1a8e0e9b1b
#
_entry.id   3957948ef84a1a7595fa0a1a8e0e9b1b
#
_cell.length_a   1.000
_cell.length_b   1.000
_cell.length_c   1.000
_cell.angle_alpha   90.00
_cell.angle_beta   90.00
_cell.angle_gamma   90.00
#
_symmetry.space_group_name_H-M   'P 1'
#
loop_
_entity.id
_entity.type
_entity.pdbx_description
1 polymer ?
#
loop_
_entity_poly.entity_id
_entity_poly.type
_entity_poly.pdbx_seq_one_letter_code
_entity_poly.pdbx_strand_id
1 'polypeptide(L)'
;MTSAQPPRSDGWPHTQPEYWLQPGPMLPQRTWQRRTRSPIILVSAVAGLVLAAVAVLAVMVGSVAAASFEAHGVVLCATGAADVAPGSPVRIYDETGEELASTRLGAPRTEDGRCEMPFTADDVPAARGGYVVRIGDSLQETVSETALSEGAVLRPVS
;
A
#
# COMPACT_ATOMS: atom_id res chain seq x y z
N MET A 1 -64.56 76.58 -4.12
CA MET A 1 -63.41 75.68 -3.73
C MET A 1 -62.40 75.76 -4.81
N THR A 2 -61.34 76.55 -4.61
CA THR A 2 -60.34 76.94 -5.62
C THR A 2 -59.09 76.10 -5.35
N SER A 3 -58.82 75.20 -6.25
CA SER A 3 -57.60 74.38 -6.16
C SER A 3 -56.40 75.22 -6.61
N ALA A 4 -55.47 75.41 -5.70
CA ALA A 4 -54.17 76.01 -5.98
C ALA A 4 -53.22 75.02 -6.65
N GLN A 5 -52.73 75.36 -7.81
CA GLN A 5 -51.71 74.61 -8.58
C GLN A 5 -50.33 74.88 -8.00
N PRO A 6 -49.51 73.88 -7.72
CA PRO A 6 -48.16 74.11 -7.20
C PRO A 6 -47.24 74.72 -8.27
N PRO A 7 -46.24 75.50 -7.88
CA PRO A 7 -45.33 76.15 -8.82
C PRO A 7 -44.46 75.17 -9.56
N ARG A 8 -44.32 75.40 -10.88
CA ARG A 8 -43.34 74.71 -11.71
C ARG A 8 -41.93 75.04 -11.22
N SER A 9 -41.19 74.02 -10.89
CA SER A 9 -39.76 74.12 -10.67
C SER A 9 -39.04 74.30 -11.99
N ASP A 10 -38.52 75.52 -12.18
CA ASP A 10 -37.68 75.84 -13.33
C ASP A 10 -36.44 74.95 -13.32
N GLY A 11 -36.31 74.08 -14.37
CA GLY A 11 -35.22 73.17 -14.54
C GLY A 11 -33.93 73.92 -14.66
N TRP A 12 -33.01 73.58 -13.82
CA TRP A 12 -31.60 73.97 -13.99
C TRP A 12 -31.09 73.42 -15.31
N PRO A 13 -30.38 74.20 -16.16
CA PRO A 13 -29.78 73.68 -17.34
C PRO A 13 -28.63 72.72 -16.93
N HIS A 14 -28.87 71.44 -17.09
CA HIS A 14 -27.81 70.45 -16.97
C HIS A 14 -26.91 70.57 -18.16
N THR A 15 -26.05 71.57 -18.20
CA THR A 15 -24.89 71.58 -19.07
C THR A 15 -23.90 70.58 -18.49
N GLN A 16 -24.07 69.34 -18.86
CA GLN A 16 -23.02 68.38 -18.68
C GLN A 16 -21.84 68.78 -19.56
N PRO A 17 -20.65 68.97 -19.03
CA PRO A 17 -19.51 69.33 -19.83
C PRO A 17 -19.20 68.16 -20.77
N GLU A 18 -19.46 68.34 -22.03
CA GLU A 18 -19.37 67.40 -23.15
C GLU A 18 -17.95 66.84 -23.34
N TYR A 19 -16.95 67.42 -22.69
CA TYR A 19 -15.56 67.00 -22.77
C TYR A 19 -15.27 65.71 -21.93
N TRP A 20 -16.15 65.30 -21.06
CA TRP A 20 -15.98 64.07 -20.30
C TRP A 20 -16.36 62.83 -21.11
N LEU A 21 -17.04 62.98 -22.21
CA LEU A 21 -17.53 61.91 -23.05
C LEU A 21 -16.71 61.66 -24.29
N GLN A 22 -15.60 62.42 -24.51
CA GLN A 22 -14.70 62.06 -25.59
C GLN A 22 -13.99 60.76 -25.24
N PRO A 23 -14.17 59.69 -26.04
CA PRO A 23 -13.41 58.47 -25.85
C PRO A 23 -11.94 58.83 -26.00
N GLY A 24 -11.21 58.70 -24.90
CA GLY A 24 -9.76 58.86 -24.93
C GLY A 24 -9.12 57.82 -25.92
N PRO A 25 -7.91 58.07 -26.38
CA PRO A 25 -7.26 57.15 -27.29
C PRO A 25 -7.33 55.74 -26.69
N MET A 26 -7.94 54.81 -27.43
CA MET A 26 -8.05 53.42 -27.00
C MET A 26 -6.65 52.89 -26.72
N LEU A 27 -6.33 52.63 -25.48
CA LEU A 27 -5.10 51.96 -25.10
C LEU A 27 -5.01 50.64 -25.90
N PRO A 28 -3.87 50.37 -26.54
CA PRO A 28 -3.70 49.16 -27.30
C PRO A 28 -4.02 47.98 -26.40
N GLN A 29 -4.99 47.19 -26.78
CA GLN A 29 -5.36 45.99 -26.01
C GLN A 29 -4.14 45.09 -25.91
N ARG A 30 -3.70 44.81 -24.72
CA ARG A 30 -2.58 43.92 -24.46
C ARG A 30 -2.91 42.54 -24.98
N THR A 31 -2.49 42.20 -26.17
CA THR A 31 -2.70 40.90 -26.84
C THR A 31 -1.90 39.77 -26.20
N TRP A 32 -1.05 40.07 -25.20
CA TRP A 32 -0.26 39.07 -24.50
C TRP A 32 -1.05 38.19 -23.50
N GLN A 33 -2.28 38.54 -23.15
CA GLN A 33 -3.03 37.88 -22.09
C GLN A 33 -3.64 36.55 -22.48
N ARG A 34 -3.58 36.13 -23.73
CA ARG A 34 -4.21 34.87 -24.15
C ARG A 34 -3.38 33.97 -25.05
N ARG A 35 -2.08 34.12 -25.05
CA ARG A 35 -1.29 33.06 -25.67
C ARG A 35 -1.20 31.93 -24.71
N THR A 36 -2.18 31.13 -24.79
CA THR A 36 -2.50 29.89 -24.04
C THR A 36 -1.24 29.07 -23.80
N ARG A 37 -0.75 29.09 -22.59
CA ARG A 37 0.13 28.06 -22.06
C ARG A 37 -0.67 26.77 -21.76
N SER A 38 -1.94 26.76 -22.13
CA SER A 38 -2.92 25.70 -21.89
C SER A 38 -2.46 24.31 -22.37
N PRO A 39 -1.90 24.12 -23.59
CA PRO A 39 -1.50 22.78 -23.98
C PRO A 39 -0.29 22.24 -23.17
N ILE A 40 0.64 23.12 -22.80
CA ILE A 40 1.80 22.70 -21.99
C ILE A 40 1.37 22.29 -20.58
N ILE A 41 0.44 23.02 -19.97
CA ILE A 41 -0.09 22.70 -18.64
C ILE A 41 -0.86 21.38 -18.69
N LEU A 42 -1.67 21.15 -19.71
CA LEU A 42 -2.40 19.89 -19.88
C LEU A 42 -1.47 18.70 -20.09
N VAL A 43 -0.46 18.82 -20.94
CA VAL A 43 0.52 17.75 -21.19
C VAL A 43 1.31 17.46 -19.92
N SER A 44 1.72 18.48 -19.17
CA SER A 44 2.44 18.29 -17.90
C SER A 44 1.58 17.63 -16.83
N ALA A 45 0.29 18.00 -16.76
CA ALA A 45 -0.65 17.39 -15.81
C ALA A 45 -0.89 15.90 -16.11
N VAL A 46 -1.10 15.56 -17.40
CA VAL A 46 -1.28 14.16 -17.83
C VAL A 46 -0.02 13.34 -17.58
N ALA A 47 1.15 13.85 -17.93
CA ALA A 47 2.42 13.17 -17.69
C ALA A 47 2.67 12.95 -16.19
N GLY A 48 2.38 13.94 -15.34
CA GLY A 48 2.47 13.82 -13.89
C GLY A 48 1.53 12.76 -13.33
N LEU A 49 0.31 12.67 -13.83
CA LEU A 49 -0.68 11.70 -13.39
C LEU A 49 -0.30 10.26 -13.79
N VAL A 50 0.24 10.08 -15.00
CA VAL A 50 0.75 8.78 -15.46
C VAL A 50 1.95 8.33 -14.60
N LEU A 51 2.89 9.21 -14.32
CA LEU A 51 4.04 8.88 -13.47
C LEU A 51 3.61 8.54 -12.04
N ALA A 52 2.65 9.27 -11.48
CA ALA A 52 2.10 8.96 -10.16
C ALA A 52 1.41 7.58 -10.14
N ALA A 53 0.63 7.25 -11.17
CA ALA A 53 -0.02 5.95 -11.28
C ALA A 53 0.99 4.80 -11.38
N VAL A 54 2.06 4.97 -12.18
CA VAL A 54 3.14 3.98 -12.29
C VAL A 54 3.88 3.82 -10.96
N ALA A 55 4.15 4.91 -10.25
CA ALA A 55 4.80 4.86 -8.94
C ALA A 55 3.95 4.10 -7.90
N VAL A 56 2.64 4.36 -7.86
CA VAL A 56 1.71 3.66 -6.96
C VAL A 56 1.65 2.17 -7.29
N LEU A 57 1.58 1.80 -8.57
CA LEU A 57 1.61 0.40 -8.99
C LEU A 57 2.93 -0.28 -8.61
N ALA A 58 4.06 0.39 -8.82
CA ALA A 58 5.38 -0.15 -8.45
C ALA A 58 5.50 -0.39 -6.93
N VAL A 59 5.00 0.54 -6.11
CA VAL A 59 4.96 0.38 -4.66
C VAL A 59 4.04 -0.77 -4.25
N MET A 60 2.85 -0.87 -4.83
CA MET A 60 1.92 -1.97 -4.52
C MET A 60 2.52 -3.35 -4.87
N VAL A 61 3.06 -3.50 -6.08
CA VAL A 61 3.69 -4.76 -6.50
C VAL A 61 4.93 -5.06 -5.65
N GLY A 62 5.77 -4.07 -5.37
CA GLY A 62 6.98 -4.23 -4.56
C GLY A 62 6.67 -4.58 -3.09
N SER A 63 5.63 -4.00 -2.49
CA SER A 63 5.27 -4.29 -1.10
C SER A 63 4.71 -5.70 -0.90
N VAL A 64 3.95 -6.22 -1.88
CA VAL A 64 3.43 -7.60 -1.81
C VAL A 64 4.56 -8.63 -2.01
N ALA A 65 5.52 -8.34 -2.91
CA ALA A 65 6.65 -9.24 -3.17
C ALA A 65 7.72 -9.22 -2.06
N ALA A 66 7.75 -8.15 -1.24
CA ALA A 66 8.73 -7.98 -0.16
C ALA A 66 8.16 -8.32 1.23
N ALA A 67 6.89 -8.70 1.33
CA ALA A 67 6.34 -9.11 2.61
C ALA A 67 6.93 -10.46 3.03
N SER A 68 7.61 -10.48 4.16
CA SER A 68 8.12 -11.68 4.81
C SER A 68 7.73 -11.68 6.27
N PHE A 69 7.74 -12.86 6.89
CA PHE A 69 7.49 -13.04 8.30
C PHE A 69 8.49 -14.03 8.91
N GLU A 70 8.62 -13.99 10.22
CA GLU A 70 9.37 -14.98 10.98
C GLU A 70 8.46 -16.17 11.28
N ALA A 71 8.81 -17.34 10.75
CA ALA A 71 8.11 -18.58 11.01
C ALA A 71 8.73 -19.30 12.22
N HIS A 72 7.90 -19.65 13.17
CA HIS A 72 8.33 -20.40 14.35
C HIS A 72 7.34 -21.51 14.69
N GLY A 73 7.87 -22.50 15.35
CA GLY A 73 7.09 -23.63 15.80
C GLY A 73 7.86 -24.58 16.69
N VAL A 74 7.17 -25.58 17.13
CA VAL A 74 7.72 -26.67 17.94
C VAL A 74 7.33 -28.00 17.36
N VAL A 75 8.23 -28.95 17.43
CA VAL A 75 7.98 -30.34 17.08
C VAL A 75 7.94 -31.17 18.35
N LEU A 76 6.86 -31.89 18.57
CA LEU A 76 6.76 -32.77 19.73
C LEU A 76 7.72 -33.96 19.58
N CYS A 77 8.51 -34.24 20.63
CA CYS A 77 9.38 -35.41 20.64
C CYS A 77 8.54 -36.71 20.55
N ALA A 78 8.79 -37.49 19.49
CA ALA A 78 8.16 -38.79 19.33
C ALA A 78 9.23 -39.90 19.47
N THR A 79 8.90 -40.93 20.21
CA THR A 79 9.71 -42.15 20.28
C THR A 79 9.54 -42.92 18.97
N GLY A 80 10.62 -43.03 18.18
CA GLY A 80 10.59 -43.83 16.96
C GLY A 80 10.81 -43.06 15.65
N ALA A 81 10.72 -41.72 15.65
CA ALA A 81 11.05 -40.88 14.48
C ALA A 81 12.56 -40.60 14.49
N ALA A 82 13.36 -41.51 13.97
CA ALA A 82 14.83 -41.39 13.96
C ALA A 82 15.33 -40.14 13.21
N ASP A 83 14.54 -39.64 12.27
CA ASP A 83 14.91 -38.50 11.42
C ASP A 83 14.51 -37.15 12.03
N VAL A 84 13.79 -37.16 13.15
CA VAL A 84 13.36 -35.96 13.88
C VAL A 84 14.20 -35.86 15.16
N ALA A 85 15.39 -35.34 15.03
CA ALA A 85 16.34 -35.16 16.12
C ALA A 85 16.83 -33.72 16.18
N PRO A 86 17.41 -33.30 17.32
CA PRO A 86 18.07 -32.00 17.39
C PRO A 86 19.05 -31.77 16.24
N GLY A 87 18.93 -30.63 15.55
CA GLY A 87 19.76 -30.34 14.38
C GLY A 87 19.23 -30.88 13.04
N SER A 88 18.14 -31.64 13.01
CA SER A 88 17.50 -32.06 11.76
C SER A 88 17.08 -30.86 10.94
N PRO A 89 17.23 -30.93 9.59
CA PRO A 89 16.84 -29.84 8.73
C PRO A 89 15.33 -29.65 8.71
N VAL A 90 14.90 -28.40 8.88
CA VAL A 90 13.51 -27.97 8.70
C VAL A 90 13.46 -27.16 7.44
N ARG A 91 12.64 -27.54 6.48
CA ARG A 91 12.46 -26.82 5.22
C ARG A 91 11.00 -26.44 5.06
N ILE A 92 10.79 -25.21 4.61
CA ILE A 92 9.44 -24.64 4.38
C ILE A 92 9.29 -24.45 2.88
N TYR A 93 8.25 -25.04 2.32
CA TYR A 93 7.89 -24.97 0.92
C TYR A 93 6.54 -24.29 0.75
N ASP A 94 6.31 -23.73 -0.42
CA ASP A 94 4.97 -23.32 -0.82
C ASP A 94 4.16 -24.51 -1.39
N GLU A 95 2.92 -24.25 -1.79
CA GLU A 95 2.04 -25.24 -2.43
C GLU A 95 2.56 -25.75 -3.78
N THR A 96 3.46 -25.03 -4.43
CA THR A 96 4.08 -25.41 -5.71
C THR A 96 5.32 -26.29 -5.53
N GLY A 97 5.81 -26.42 -4.28
CA GLY A 97 7.01 -27.15 -3.92
C GLY A 97 8.30 -26.33 -4.04
N GLU A 98 8.19 -25.00 -4.15
CA GLU A 98 9.34 -24.10 -4.06
C GLU A 98 9.81 -23.99 -2.61
N GLU A 99 11.11 -24.16 -2.36
CA GLU A 99 11.70 -24.00 -1.02
C GLU A 99 11.79 -22.50 -0.70
N LEU A 100 11.04 -22.08 0.32
CA LEU A 100 10.96 -20.69 0.75
C LEU A 100 11.99 -20.33 1.82
N ALA A 101 12.24 -21.28 2.74
CA ALA A 101 13.21 -21.09 3.82
C ALA A 101 13.70 -22.44 4.35
N SER A 102 14.88 -22.43 4.97
CA SER A 102 15.39 -23.60 5.68
C SER A 102 16.07 -23.22 6.98
N THR A 103 15.89 -24.05 7.99
CA THR A 103 16.47 -23.90 9.33
C THR A 103 16.78 -25.27 9.94
N ARG A 104 17.03 -25.32 11.24
CA ARG A 104 17.31 -26.57 11.96
C ARG A 104 16.49 -26.63 13.25
N LEU A 105 16.12 -27.85 13.64
CA LEU A 105 15.52 -28.07 14.94
C LEU A 105 16.49 -27.73 16.07
N GLY A 106 16.00 -27.02 17.04
CA GLY A 106 16.71 -26.70 18.27
C GLY A 106 16.89 -27.91 19.21
N ALA A 107 17.54 -27.69 20.34
CA ALA A 107 17.66 -28.67 21.39
C ALA A 107 16.29 -28.97 22.02
N PRO A 108 16.03 -30.21 22.43
CA PRO A 108 14.80 -30.58 23.11
C PRO A 108 14.68 -29.82 24.45
N ARG A 109 13.52 -29.29 24.69
CA ARG A 109 13.15 -28.65 25.96
C ARG A 109 11.88 -29.28 26.49
N THR A 110 11.69 -29.23 27.81
CA THR A 110 10.45 -29.66 28.44
C THR A 110 9.65 -28.43 28.82
N GLU A 111 8.49 -28.26 28.20
CA GLU A 111 7.55 -27.18 28.47
C GLU A 111 6.18 -27.83 28.79
N ASP A 112 5.56 -27.46 29.89
CA ASP A 112 4.32 -28.02 30.40
C ASP A 112 4.28 -29.57 30.46
N GLY A 113 5.42 -30.20 30.78
CA GLY A 113 5.56 -31.66 30.88
C GLY A 113 5.64 -32.37 29.52
N ARG A 114 5.77 -31.63 28.39
CA ARG A 114 5.93 -32.16 27.06
C ARG A 114 7.34 -31.90 26.56
N CYS A 115 7.90 -32.86 25.90
CA CYS A 115 9.17 -32.67 25.20
C CYS A 115 8.91 -32.01 23.85
N GLU A 116 9.58 -30.88 23.59
CA GLU A 116 9.44 -30.06 22.38
C GLU A 116 10.79 -29.67 21.83
N MET A 117 10.93 -29.65 20.51
CA MET A 117 12.07 -29.11 19.81
C MET A 117 11.65 -27.88 19.01
N PRO A 118 12.12 -26.68 19.38
CA PRO A 118 11.74 -25.46 18.68
C PRO A 118 12.49 -25.31 17.35
N PHE A 119 11.88 -24.56 16.43
CA PHE A 119 12.54 -24.04 15.23
C PHE A 119 12.11 -22.62 14.95
N THR A 120 12.98 -21.84 14.31
CA THR A 120 12.70 -20.50 13.83
C THR A 120 13.31 -20.35 12.46
N ALA A 121 12.56 -19.81 11.52
CA ALA A 121 13.04 -19.48 10.18
C ALA A 121 12.69 -18.02 9.87
N ASP A 122 13.72 -17.23 9.58
CA ASP A 122 13.58 -15.82 9.25
C ASP A 122 13.24 -15.65 7.76
N ASP A 123 12.67 -14.50 7.43
CA ASP A 123 12.44 -14.06 6.05
C ASP A 123 11.59 -14.99 5.18
N VAL A 124 10.64 -15.71 5.76
CA VAL A 124 9.73 -16.55 5.00
C VAL A 124 8.78 -15.67 4.19
N PRO A 125 8.76 -15.79 2.84
CA PRO A 125 7.86 -14.99 2.01
C PRO A 125 6.38 -15.20 2.37
N ALA A 126 5.65 -14.11 2.63
CA ALA A 126 4.24 -14.12 2.99
C ALA A 126 3.31 -14.30 1.77
N ALA A 127 2.03 -14.47 2.03
CA ALA A 127 0.95 -14.52 1.03
C ALA A 127 1.11 -15.63 -0.03
N ARG A 128 1.59 -16.83 0.40
CA ARG A 128 1.75 -18.01 -0.47
C ARG A 128 0.57 -18.99 -0.42
N GLY A 129 -0.51 -18.65 0.32
CA GLY A 129 -1.69 -19.50 0.48
C GLY A 129 -1.52 -20.53 1.56
N GLY A 130 -0.67 -21.54 1.37
CA GLY A 130 -0.32 -22.58 2.34
C GLY A 130 1.17 -22.84 2.35
N TYR A 131 1.66 -23.40 3.45
CA TYR A 131 3.06 -23.73 3.64
C TYR A 131 3.19 -25.20 3.99
N VAL A 132 4.15 -25.86 3.39
CA VAL A 132 4.48 -27.25 3.69
C VAL A 132 5.79 -27.29 4.47
N VAL A 133 5.70 -27.64 5.74
CA VAL A 133 6.88 -27.79 6.60
C VAL A 133 7.33 -29.24 6.54
N ARG A 134 8.59 -29.44 6.15
CA ARG A 134 9.23 -30.74 6.08
C ARG A 134 10.40 -30.81 7.03
N ILE A 135 10.45 -31.87 7.82
CA ILE A 135 11.51 -32.10 8.81
C ILE A 135 12.14 -33.48 8.55
N GLY A 136 13.42 -33.48 8.25
CA GLY A 136 14.08 -34.66 7.76
C GLY A 136 13.37 -35.21 6.52
N ASP A 137 13.26 -36.54 6.43
CA ASP A 137 12.60 -37.23 5.32
C ASP A 137 11.20 -37.78 5.71
N SER A 138 10.85 -37.79 6.99
CA SER A 138 9.69 -38.51 7.52
C SER A 138 8.51 -37.63 7.90
N LEU A 139 8.73 -36.36 8.27
CA LEU A 139 7.66 -35.46 8.70
C LEU A 139 7.37 -34.40 7.63
N GLN A 140 6.13 -34.38 7.15
CA GLN A 140 5.63 -33.34 6.29
C GLN A 140 4.23 -32.95 6.74
N GLU A 141 4.02 -31.67 6.98
CA GLU A 141 2.73 -31.12 7.43
C GLU A 141 2.42 -29.81 6.72
N THR A 142 1.15 -29.62 6.33
CA THR A 142 0.69 -28.37 5.73
C THR A 142 0.20 -27.45 6.83
N VAL A 143 0.71 -26.23 6.85
CA VAL A 143 0.48 -25.24 7.91
C VAL A 143 0.08 -23.91 7.26
N SER A 144 -0.81 -23.16 7.91
CA SER A 144 -1.16 -21.81 7.47
C SER A 144 -0.10 -20.78 7.88
N GLU A 145 -0.06 -19.64 7.20
CA GLU A 145 0.80 -18.51 7.55
C GLU A 145 0.60 -18.07 9.00
N THR A 146 -0.65 -17.94 9.42
CA THR A 146 -1.01 -17.55 10.79
C THR A 146 -0.45 -18.53 11.82
N ALA A 147 -0.56 -19.83 11.56
CA ALA A 147 -0.03 -20.82 12.49
C ALA A 147 1.50 -20.78 12.57
N LEU A 148 2.19 -20.53 11.45
CA LEU A 148 3.64 -20.39 11.46
C LEU A 148 4.12 -19.08 12.11
N SER A 149 3.37 -18.01 11.99
CA SER A 149 3.71 -16.73 12.65
C SER A 149 3.37 -16.70 14.14
N GLU A 150 2.35 -17.46 14.59
CA GLU A 150 1.93 -17.56 16.00
C GLU A 150 2.63 -18.69 16.77
N GLY A 151 3.22 -19.64 16.06
CA GLY A 151 3.89 -20.80 16.64
C GLY A 151 3.19 -22.13 16.34
N ALA A 152 3.58 -22.78 15.25
CA ALA A 152 3.01 -24.07 14.85
C ALA A 152 3.43 -25.21 15.78
N VAL A 153 2.50 -26.09 16.14
CA VAL A 153 2.80 -27.32 16.88
C VAL A 153 2.68 -28.51 15.93
N LEU A 154 3.83 -29.06 15.54
CA LEU A 154 3.93 -30.18 14.62
C LEU A 154 4.02 -31.53 15.37
N ARG A 155 3.31 -32.52 14.88
CA ARG A 155 3.27 -33.84 15.49
C ARG A 155 3.75 -34.90 14.52
N PRO A 156 4.88 -35.56 14.80
CA PRO A 156 5.28 -36.70 14.01
C PRO A 156 4.23 -37.81 14.09
N VAL A 157 3.70 -38.22 12.95
CA VAL A 157 2.84 -39.42 12.88
C VAL A 157 3.74 -40.63 12.90
N SER A 158 3.50 -41.50 13.85
CA SER A 158 4.15 -42.81 14.01
C SER A 158 3.53 -43.86 13.10
#